data_c0ff415729b4319627916bb8cb4f9032
#
_entry.id   c0ff415729b4319627916bb8cb4f9032
#
_cell.length_a   1.000
_cell.length_b   1.000
_cell.length_c   1.000
_cell.angle_alpha   90.00
_cell.angle_beta   90.00
_cell.angle_gamma   90.00
#
_symmetry.space_group_name_H-M   'P 1'
#
loop_
_entity.id
_entity.type
_entity.pdbx_description
1 polymer ?
#
loop_
_entity_poly.entity_id
_entity_poly.type
_entity_poly.pdbx_seq_one_letter_code
_entity_poly.pdbx_strand_id
1 'polypeptide(L)'
;MNHKFKVAPVIIQYKEEKIKKSMFKNYYIRLVSLILLIAVCCSVFGQILLKLIEITSGYYKYLIVLTPLILIFTKFSNKYLKTNMIGMKYFIEAATDKKDKVSWSFPFILTLNTLLAHGFGVSVGREGVAVQLGGAIGGNLAGRDFSKEKKQFFVKLGMICGFSGLFQTPLAAVVFILEVVSERFNFTVNKVYEYITYIIGAYISAFVSHKLGLEKFFVRIDISKVNINIEFLLKIILIGIVFVFVGIFFVVIQRKIKEVIVLNGKISWILLVVFILVSIVFEYRYASLGTNLIGLSFTNFEQIQIYDFILKIILTAICTGIGFSGGEVTPLFAIGATCGVILGTYLGLPILVTAAIGYCLVFSAATKTSIAPILLALEVFGYKLMFFAIVPAFLIYLINKKYSIYK
;
A
#
# COMPACT_ATOMS: atom_id res chain seq x y z
N MET A 1 31.76 55.49 -46.83
CA MET A 1 31.13 55.39 -45.48
C MET A 1 29.96 54.38 -45.51
N ASN A 2 30.22 53.15 -45.10
CA ASN A 2 29.21 52.13 -45.11
C ASN A 2 29.00 51.69 -43.66
N HIS A 3 28.03 52.31 -42.99
CA HIS A 3 27.47 51.79 -41.74
C HIS A 3 26.36 50.79 -42.05
N LYS A 4 26.70 49.55 -42.34
CA LYS A 4 25.72 48.44 -42.29
C LYS A 4 25.49 48.07 -40.83
N PHE A 5 24.32 48.40 -40.37
CA PHE A 5 23.80 48.08 -39.02
C PHE A 5 23.93 46.60 -38.67
N LYS A 6 24.61 46.27 -37.55
CA LYS A 6 24.66 44.96 -36.91
C LYS A 6 23.35 44.67 -36.09
N VAL A 7 22.18 44.79 -36.70
CA VAL A 7 20.89 44.60 -36.02
C VAL A 7 20.40 43.15 -36.12
N ALA A 8 20.84 42.44 -37.17
CA ALA A 8 20.40 41.04 -37.41
C ALA A 8 20.75 40.03 -36.28
N PRO A 9 21.95 40.01 -35.68
CA PRO A 9 22.27 39.02 -34.63
C PRO A 9 21.48 39.22 -33.35
N VAL A 10 21.15 40.47 -32.98
CA VAL A 10 20.39 40.75 -31.76
C VAL A 10 18.94 40.30 -31.87
N ILE A 11 18.32 40.46 -33.04
CA ILE A 11 16.93 40.00 -33.28
C ILE A 11 16.85 38.48 -33.30
N ILE A 12 17.87 37.80 -33.86
CA ILE A 12 17.94 36.33 -33.88
C ILE A 12 18.09 35.81 -32.45
N GLN A 13 18.97 36.37 -31.65
CA GLN A 13 19.20 35.98 -30.26
C GLN A 13 17.94 36.20 -29.37
N TYR A 14 17.24 37.32 -29.56
CA TYR A 14 15.97 37.61 -28.86
C TYR A 14 14.85 36.63 -29.25
N LYS A 15 14.74 36.27 -30.56
CA LYS A 15 13.78 35.24 -31.00
C LYS A 15 14.12 33.87 -30.44
N GLU A 16 15.37 33.45 -30.40
CA GLU A 16 15.80 32.18 -29.81
C GLU A 16 15.51 32.12 -28.30
N GLU A 17 15.78 33.19 -27.56
CA GLU A 17 15.45 33.27 -26.12
C GLU A 17 13.94 33.22 -25.90
N LYS A 18 13.13 33.88 -26.70
CA LYS A 18 11.66 33.84 -26.60
C LYS A 18 11.12 32.48 -26.94
N ILE A 19 11.68 31.79 -27.94
CA ILE A 19 11.33 30.39 -28.29
C ILE A 19 11.73 29.46 -27.14
N LYS A 20 12.95 29.56 -26.60
CA LYS A 20 13.40 28.77 -25.45
C LYS A 20 12.51 28.97 -24.22
N LYS A 21 12.15 30.25 -23.89
CA LYS A 21 11.24 30.57 -22.79
C LYS A 21 9.82 29.99 -23.00
N SER A 22 9.30 30.05 -24.24
CA SER A 22 8.00 29.46 -24.58
C SER A 22 8.02 27.94 -24.49
N MET A 23 9.05 27.28 -25.03
CA MET A 23 9.21 25.83 -24.93
C MET A 23 9.35 25.38 -23.47
N PHE A 24 10.11 26.11 -22.66
CA PHE A 24 10.29 25.87 -21.24
C PHE A 24 8.96 26.02 -20.49
N LYS A 25 8.22 27.09 -20.74
CA LYS A 25 6.88 27.31 -20.14
C LYS A 25 5.91 26.17 -20.50
N ASN A 26 5.86 25.77 -21.78
CA ASN A 26 4.99 24.68 -22.22
C ASN A 26 5.37 23.33 -21.59
N TYR A 27 6.68 23.06 -21.39
CA TYR A 27 7.15 21.88 -20.70
C TYR A 27 6.67 21.82 -19.25
N TYR A 28 6.80 22.92 -18.50
CA TYR A 28 6.33 22.97 -17.10
C TYR A 28 4.82 22.87 -16.98
N ILE A 29 4.06 23.53 -17.86
CA ILE A 29 2.59 23.41 -17.90
C ILE A 29 2.21 21.94 -18.13
N ARG A 30 2.83 21.27 -19.11
CA ARG A 30 2.59 19.84 -19.36
C ARG A 30 2.93 18.97 -18.14
N LEU A 31 4.04 19.25 -17.48
CA LEU A 31 4.48 18.51 -16.28
C LEU A 31 3.46 18.66 -15.15
N VAL A 32 3.05 19.89 -14.83
CA VAL A 32 2.05 20.16 -13.78
C VAL A 32 0.70 19.53 -14.13
N SER A 33 0.26 19.66 -15.38
CA SER A 33 -1.00 19.03 -15.84
C SER A 33 -0.99 17.52 -15.69
N LEU A 34 0.14 16.86 -15.98
CA LEU A 34 0.29 15.41 -15.80
C LEU A 34 0.25 15.00 -14.32
N ILE A 35 0.89 15.77 -13.45
CA ILE A 35 0.86 15.51 -12.00
C ILE A 35 -0.57 15.58 -11.47
N LEU A 36 -1.30 16.62 -11.84
CA LEU A 36 -2.71 16.80 -11.46
C LEU A 36 -3.59 15.67 -12.03
N LEU A 37 -3.41 15.35 -13.30
CA LEU A 37 -4.17 14.29 -13.98
C LEU A 37 -3.92 12.93 -13.33
N ILE A 38 -2.67 12.58 -13.01
CA ILE A 38 -2.33 11.33 -12.33
C ILE A 38 -3.01 11.28 -10.95
N ALA A 39 -2.92 12.35 -10.15
CA ALA A 39 -3.51 12.39 -8.83
C ALA A 39 -5.04 12.22 -8.87
N VAL A 40 -5.71 12.93 -9.79
CA VAL A 40 -7.17 12.83 -9.98
C VAL A 40 -7.58 11.44 -10.48
N CYS A 41 -6.90 10.91 -11.51
CA CYS A 41 -7.20 9.58 -12.04
C CYS A 41 -7.02 8.50 -10.96
N CYS A 42 -5.94 8.54 -10.18
CA CYS A 42 -5.72 7.59 -9.09
C CYS A 42 -6.84 7.63 -8.05
N SER A 43 -7.31 8.84 -7.70
CA SER A 43 -8.40 9.03 -6.75
C SER A 43 -9.73 8.49 -7.27
N VAL A 44 -10.09 8.83 -8.51
CA VAL A 44 -11.33 8.38 -9.15
C VAL A 44 -11.35 6.85 -9.27
N PHE A 45 -10.27 6.24 -9.78
CA PHE A 45 -10.15 4.79 -9.86
C PHE A 45 -10.17 4.12 -8.49
N GLY A 46 -9.51 4.71 -7.49
CA GLY A 46 -9.54 4.25 -6.12
C GLY A 46 -10.96 4.24 -5.55
N GLN A 47 -11.74 5.29 -5.78
CA GLN A 47 -13.13 5.39 -5.33
C GLN A 47 -14.05 4.39 -6.03
N ILE A 48 -13.89 4.23 -7.33
CA ILE A 48 -14.64 3.22 -8.10
C ILE A 48 -14.34 1.82 -7.53
N LEU A 49 -13.06 1.51 -7.33
CA LEU A 49 -12.63 0.23 -6.75
C LEU A 49 -13.27 0.01 -5.37
N LEU A 50 -13.27 1.02 -4.49
CA LEU A 50 -13.86 0.92 -3.16
C LEU A 50 -15.35 0.63 -3.18
N LYS A 51 -16.11 1.43 -3.92
CA LYS A 51 -17.57 1.24 -4.04
C LYS A 51 -17.94 -0.12 -4.61
N LEU A 52 -17.20 -0.59 -5.62
CA LEU A 52 -17.42 -1.90 -6.18
C LEU A 52 -17.07 -3.03 -5.20
N ILE A 53 -15.98 -2.89 -4.42
CA ILE A 53 -15.64 -3.85 -3.36
C ILE A 53 -16.73 -3.85 -2.28
N GLU A 54 -17.24 -2.71 -1.88
CA GLU A 54 -18.31 -2.59 -0.88
C GLU A 54 -19.57 -3.33 -1.33
N ILE A 55 -20.01 -3.10 -2.56
CA ILE A 55 -21.16 -3.79 -3.15
C ILE A 55 -20.92 -5.30 -3.21
N THR A 56 -19.79 -5.73 -3.72
CA THR A 56 -19.49 -7.17 -3.93
C THR A 56 -19.26 -7.90 -2.61
N SER A 57 -18.64 -7.26 -1.61
CA SER A 57 -18.35 -7.89 -0.31
C SER A 57 -19.59 -8.24 0.50
N GLY A 58 -20.76 -7.68 0.19
CA GLY A 58 -22.03 -8.09 0.82
C GLY A 58 -22.44 -9.53 0.52
N TYR A 59 -21.92 -10.12 -0.56
CA TYR A 59 -22.34 -11.44 -1.06
C TYR A 59 -21.41 -12.61 -0.67
N TYR A 60 -20.27 -12.35 -0.05
CA TYR A 60 -19.26 -13.38 0.18
C TYR A 60 -19.77 -14.58 1.02
N LYS A 61 -20.72 -14.38 1.92
CA LYS A 61 -21.31 -15.46 2.73
C LYS A 61 -21.95 -16.54 1.88
N TYR A 62 -22.51 -16.17 0.72
CA TYR A 62 -23.15 -17.08 -0.22
C TYR A 62 -22.18 -17.62 -1.28
N LEU A 63 -21.15 -16.83 -1.61
CA LEU A 63 -20.28 -17.09 -2.75
C LEU A 63 -18.96 -17.79 -2.39
N ILE A 64 -18.59 -17.85 -1.10
CA ILE A 64 -17.26 -18.35 -0.69
C ILE A 64 -16.98 -19.78 -1.16
N VAL A 65 -18.01 -20.62 -1.23
CA VAL A 65 -17.88 -22.02 -1.70
C VAL A 65 -17.48 -22.06 -3.18
N LEU A 66 -17.77 -21.00 -3.95
CA LEU A 66 -17.43 -20.87 -5.36
C LEU A 66 -16.05 -20.25 -5.61
N THR A 67 -15.26 -19.97 -4.57
CA THR A 67 -13.88 -19.47 -4.70
C THR A 67 -12.98 -20.32 -5.61
N PRO A 68 -13.16 -21.65 -5.77
CA PRO A 68 -12.43 -22.45 -6.76
C PRO A 68 -12.57 -21.92 -8.19
N LEU A 69 -13.76 -21.43 -8.59
CA LEU A 69 -14.00 -20.85 -9.91
C LEU A 69 -13.19 -19.56 -10.09
N ILE A 70 -13.12 -18.74 -9.04
CA ILE A 70 -12.35 -17.50 -9.07
C ILE A 70 -10.84 -17.77 -9.15
N LEU A 71 -10.36 -18.80 -8.48
CA LEU A 71 -8.96 -19.21 -8.61
C LEU A 71 -8.62 -19.64 -10.05
N ILE A 72 -9.50 -20.42 -10.69
CA ILE A 72 -9.34 -20.80 -12.11
C ILE A 72 -9.34 -19.57 -12.99
N PHE A 73 -10.32 -18.67 -12.82
CA PHE A 73 -10.43 -17.44 -13.58
C PHE A 73 -9.18 -16.55 -13.40
N THR A 74 -8.72 -16.37 -12.18
CA THR A 74 -7.51 -15.58 -11.88
C THR A 74 -6.28 -16.18 -12.54
N LYS A 75 -6.08 -17.51 -12.48
CA LYS A 75 -4.97 -18.18 -13.14
C LYS A 75 -5.05 -18.03 -14.67
N PHE A 76 -6.25 -18.14 -15.24
CA PHE A 76 -6.47 -17.96 -16.68
C PHE A 76 -6.20 -16.53 -17.14
N SER A 77 -6.77 -15.53 -16.44
CA SER A 77 -6.57 -14.10 -16.75
C SER A 77 -5.09 -13.70 -16.64
N ASN A 78 -4.39 -14.23 -15.63
CA ASN A 78 -2.97 -14.00 -15.45
C ASN A 78 -2.14 -14.61 -16.60
N LYS A 79 -2.49 -15.80 -17.07
CA LYS A 79 -1.85 -16.44 -18.22
C LYS A 79 -2.11 -15.68 -19.52
N TYR A 80 -3.34 -15.21 -19.72
CA TYR A 80 -3.74 -14.42 -20.89
C TYR A 80 -2.94 -13.11 -21.01
N LEU A 81 -2.71 -12.45 -19.91
CA LEU A 81 -1.88 -11.22 -19.86
C LEU A 81 -0.41 -11.47 -20.22
N LYS A 82 0.04 -12.72 -20.40
CA LYS A 82 1.47 -13.09 -20.54
C LYS A 82 2.34 -12.48 -19.45
N THR A 83 1.82 -12.36 -18.23
CA THR A 83 2.39 -11.46 -17.26
C THR A 83 3.06 -12.19 -16.12
N ASN A 84 4.38 -12.17 -16.15
CA ASN A 84 5.18 -11.96 -14.95
C ASN A 84 4.96 -10.54 -14.36
N MET A 85 3.88 -9.84 -14.77
CA MET A 85 3.58 -8.41 -14.51
C MET A 85 2.63 -8.23 -13.32
N ILE A 86 2.36 -9.27 -12.53
CA ILE A 86 1.39 -9.20 -11.44
C ILE A 86 2.12 -9.01 -10.12
N GLY A 87 1.63 -8.04 -9.33
CA GLY A 87 2.09 -7.76 -8.00
C GLY A 87 2.99 -6.53 -7.88
N MET A 88 3.20 -6.12 -6.64
CA MET A 88 4.02 -4.95 -6.27
C MET A 88 5.43 -5.02 -6.84
N LYS A 89 6.03 -6.22 -6.91
CA LYS A 89 7.40 -6.40 -7.43
C LYS A 89 7.58 -5.84 -8.83
N TYR A 90 6.59 -6.03 -9.72
CA TYR A 90 6.63 -5.47 -11.07
C TYR A 90 6.73 -3.95 -11.08
N PHE A 91 5.93 -3.27 -10.24
CA PHE A 91 5.93 -1.80 -10.16
C PHE A 91 7.16 -1.26 -9.46
N ILE A 92 7.70 -1.98 -8.47
CA ILE A 92 8.99 -1.66 -7.87
C ILE A 92 10.10 -1.73 -8.93
N GLU A 93 10.10 -2.77 -9.77
CA GLU A 93 11.05 -2.90 -10.87
C GLU A 93 10.88 -1.80 -11.93
N ALA A 94 9.64 -1.42 -12.26
CA ALA A 94 9.35 -0.31 -13.17
C ALA A 94 9.76 1.06 -12.61
N ALA A 95 9.66 1.24 -11.28
CA ALA A 95 10.08 2.44 -10.57
C ALA A 95 11.60 2.54 -10.39
N THR A 96 12.37 1.43 -10.57
CA THR A 96 13.81 1.31 -10.26
C THR A 96 14.68 0.90 -11.44
N ASP A 97 14.24 1.10 -12.68
CA ASP A 97 15.04 0.89 -13.89
C ASP A 97 15.07 -0.53 -14.49
N LYS A 98 14.30 -1.46 -13.98
CA LYS A 98 14.34 -2.84 -14.48
C LYS A 98 13.31 -3.15 -15.57
N LYS A 99 12.32 -2.26 -15.82
CA LYS A 99 11.28 -2.44 -16.85
C LYS A 99 10.85 -1.13 -17.48
N ASP A 100 10.59 -1.16 -18.79
CA ASP A 100 10.34 0.06 -19.58
C ASP A 100 8.87 0.33 -19.92
N LYS A 101 7.98 -0.66 -19.81
CA LYS A 101 6.58 -0.52 -20.26
C LYS A 101 5.59 -1.16 -19.30
N VAL A 102 4.57 -0.40 -18.94
CA VAL A 102 3.38 -0.88 -18.22
C VAL A 102 2.23 -1.00 -19.21
N SER A 103 1.56 -2.16 -19.27
CA SER A 103 0.41 -2.37 -20.17
C SER A 103 -0.85 -1.67 -19.64
N TRP A 104 -1.63 -1.05 -20.54
CA TRP A 104 -2.96 -0.50 -20.22
C TRP A 104 -3.99 -1.57 -19.83
N SER A 105 -3.85 -2.80 -20.29
CA SER A 105 -4.77 -3.90 -19.94
C SER A 105 -4.63 -4.33 -18.46
N PHE A 106 -3.45 -4.10 -17.86
CA PHE A 106 -3.15 -4.51 -16.50
C PHE A 106 -4.12 -3.95 -15.45
N PRO A 107 -4.40 -2.62 -15.39
CA PRO A 107 -5.34 -2.05 -14.42
C PRO A 107 -6.71 -2.73 -14.44
N PHE A 108 -7.26 -2.98 -15.63
CA PHE A 108 -8.59 -3.56 -15.77
C PHE A 108 -8.67 -4.99 -15.24
N ILE A 109 -7.71 -5.83 -15.60
CA ILE A 109 -7.70 -7.23 -15.17
C ILE A 109 -7.39 -7.34 -13.68
N LEU A 110 -6.46 -6.53 -13.17
CA LEU A 110 -6.17 -6.48 -11.73
C LEU A 110 -7.42 -6.07 -10.93
N THR A 111 -8.13 -5.03 -11.40
CA THR A 111 -9.37 -4.57 -10.77
C THR A 111 -10.42 -5.67 -10.76
N LEU A 112 -10.67 -6.30 -11.91
CA LEU A 112 -11.66 -7.38 -12.02
C LEU A 112 -11.32 -8.55 -11.10
N ASN A 113 -10.09 -9.04 -11.13
CA ASN A 113 -9.65 -10.14 -10.26
C ASN A 113 -9.78 -9.80 -8.77
N THR A 114 -9.49 -8.54 -8.40
CA THR A 114 -9.61 -8.06 -7.02
C THR A 114 -11.07 -7.96 -6.57
N LEU A 115 -11.95 -7.45 -7.43
CA LEU A 115 -13.38 -7.38 -7.15
C LEU A 115 -13.98 -8.77 -6.93
N LEU A 116 -13.64 -9.72 -7.81
CA LEU A 116 -14.05 -11.10 -7.66
C LEU A 116 -13.51 -11.72 -6.36
N ALA A 117 -12.23 -11.50 -6.05
CA ALA A 117 -11.66 -12.00 -4.81
C ALA A 117 -12.41 -11.49 -3.56
N HIS A 118 -12.73 -10.20 -3.50
CA HIS A 118 -13.50 -9.62 -2.38
C HIS A 118 -14.94 -10.09 -2.34
N GLY A 119 -15.63 -10.15 -3.50
CA GLY A 119 -17.00 -10.64 -3.59
C GLY A 119 -17.17 -12.09 -3.14
N PHE A 120 -16.13 -12.89 -3.28
CA PHE A 120 -16.09 -14.29 -2.85
C PHE A 120 -15.41 -14.50 -1.48
N GLY A 121 -15.16 -13.44 -0.74
CA GLY A 121 -14.65 -13.49 0.63
C GLY A 121 -13.18 -13.86 0.79
N VAL A 122 -12.40 -13.85 -0.30
CA VAL A 122 -10.97 -14.16 -0.25
C VAL A 122 -10.25 -13.20 0.70
N SER A 123 -9.41 -13.73 1.60
CA SER A 123 -8.69 -12.94 2.60
C SER A 123 -7.51 -12.19 1.97
N VAL A 124 -7.79 -11.05 1.37
CA VAL A 124 -6.81 -10.16 0.70
C VAL A 124 -7.17 -8.69 0.97
N GLY A 125 -6.18 -7.79 0.77
CA GLY A 125 -6.33 -6.34 0.89
C GLY A 125 -6.53 -5.67 -0.46
N ARG A 126 -6.79 -4.37 -0.44
CA ARG A 126 -7.07 -3.52 -1.61
C ARG A 126 -5.99 -2.45 -1.86
N GLU A 127 -5.24 -2.07 -0.82
CA GLU A 127 -4.28 -0.95 -0.89
C GLU A 127 -3.12 -1.27 -1.84
N GLY A 128 -2.59 -2.50 -1.79
CA GLY A 128 -1.56 -2.95 -2.73
C GLY A 128 -2.04 -2.90 -4.18
N VAL A 129 -3.33 -3.12 -4.42
CA VAL A 129 -3.95 -2.99 -5.74
C VAL A 129 -4.00 -1.52 -6.16
N ALA A 130 -4.41 -0.61 -5.27
CA ALA A 130 -4.44 0.82 -5.56
C ALA A 130 -3.05 1.38 -5.91
N VAL A 131 -2.00 0.93 -5.21
CA VAL A 131 -0.61 1.26 -5.54
C VAL A 131 -0.24 0.80 -6.95
N GLN A 132 -0.61 -0.43 -7.31
CA GLN A 132 -0.34 -0.98 -8.63
C GLN A 132 -1.12 -0.26 -9.74
N LEU A 133 -2.39 0.04 -9.50
CA LEU A 133 -3.23 0.84 -10.40
C LEU A 133 -2.63 2.23 -10.61
N GLY A 134 -2.25 2.88 -9.51
CA GLY A 134 -1.61 4.19 -9.57
C GLY A 134 -0.30 4.17 -10.34
N GLY A 135 0.56 3.18 -10.10
CA GLY A 135 1.82 2.99 -10.85
C GLY A 135 1.59 2.76 -12.34
N ALA A 136 0.53 2.00 -12.70
CA ALA A 136 0.14 1.81 -14.09
C ALA A 136 -0.38 3.11 -14.73
N ILE A 137 -1.21 3.87 -14.05
CA ILE A 137 -1.70 5.16 -14.51
C ILE A 137 -0.54 6.12 -14.73
N GLY A 138 0.35 6.28 -13.73
CA GLY A 138 1.50 7.17 -13.81
C GLY A 138 2.45 6.81 -14.96
N GLY A 139 2.80 5.53 -15.08
CA GLY A 139 3.70 5.03 -16.13
C GLY A 139 3.13 5.18 -17.55
N ASN A 140 1.82 5.01 -17.73
CA ASN A 140 1.17 5.12 -19.04
C ASN A 140 0.89 6.59 -19.45
N LEU A 141 0.44 7.44 -18.51
CA LEU A 141 0.18 8.86 -18.79
C LEU A 141 1.45 9.64 -19.09
N ALA A 142 2.61 9.23 -18.56
CA ALA A 142 3.90 9.81 -18.91
C ALA A 142 4.19 9.76 -20.43
N GLY A 143 3.65 8.74 -21.13
CA GLY A 143 3.84 8.60 -22.57
C GLY A 143 5.27 8.20 -22.97
N ARG A 144 5.57 8.28 -24.27
CA ARG A 144 6.88 7.86 -24.83
C ARG A 144 7.93 8.95 -24.85
N ASP A 145 7.53 10.21 -24.75
CA ASP A 145 8.39 11.38 -24.99
C ASP A 145 9.30 11.74 -23.81
N PHE A 146 9.08 11.16 -22.64
CA PHE A 146 9.89 11.42 -21.46
C PHE A 146 11.07 10.44 -21.36
N SER A 147 12.20 10.94 -20.78
CA SER A 147 13.35 10.10 -20.46
C SER A 147 12.95 8.97 -19.49
N LYS A 148 13.82 7.97 -19.40
CA LYS A 148 13.62 6.80 -18.53
C LYS A 148 13.44 7.21 -17.06
N GLU A 149 14.26 8.13 -16.57
CA GLU A 149 14.21 8.68 -15.20
C GLU A 149 12.87 9.38 -14.94
N LYS A 150 12.36 10.14 -15.92
CA LYS A 150 11.05 10.79 -15.82
C LYS A 150 9.90 9.79 -15.80
N LYS A 151 9.99 8.69 -16.54
CA LYS A 151 8.99 7.61 -16.47
C LYS A 151 8.97 6.95 -15.10
N GLN A 152 10.13 6.66 -14.52
CA GLN A 152 10.25 6.14 -13.16
C GLN A 152 9.66 7.10 -12.13
N PHE A 153 9.93 8.40 -12.28
CA PHE A 153 9.31 9.44 -11.45
C PHE A 153 7.77 9.37 -11.52
N PHE A 154 7.18 9.26 -12.71
CA PHE A 154 5.73 9.18 -12.86
C PHE A 154 5.14 7.87 -12.35
N VAL A 155 5.85 6.74 -12.48
CA VAL A 155 5.44 5.47 -11.88
C VAL A 155 5.39 5.61 -10.35
N LYS A 156 6.45 6.15 -9.72
CA LYS A 156 6.48 6.41 -8.28
C LYS A 156 5.38 7.37 -7.84
N LEU A 157 5.20 8.46 -8.56
CA LEU A 157 4.12 9.42 -8.30
C LEU A 157 2.74 8.75 -8.33
N GLY A 158 2.49 7.94 -9.36
CA GLY A 158 1.24 7.18 -9.47
C GLY A 158 1.04 6.19 -8.33
N MET A 159 2.09 5.44 -7.94
CA MET A 159 2.05 4.53 -6.77
C MET A 159 1.69 5.29 -5.50
N ILE A 160 2.32 6.45 -5.27
CA ILE A 160 2.07 7.33 -4.12
C ILE A 160 0.63 7.85 -4.14
N CYS A 161 0.17 8.38 -5.27
CA CYS A 161 -1.19 8.89 -5.42
C CYS A 161 -2.23 7.78 -5.25
N GLY A 162 -1.97 6.57 -5.75
CA GLY A 162 -2.85 5.41 -5.58
C GLY A 162 -3.01 5.01 -4.12
N PHE A 163 -1.91 4.94 -3.35
CA PHE A 163 -1.98 4.66 -1.92
C PHE A 163 -2.66 5.79 -1.16
N SER A 164 -2.23 7.03 -1.39
CA SER A 164 -2.75 8.22 -0.70
C SER A 164 -4.24 8.45 -0.98
N GLY A 165 -4.66 8.28 -2.23
CA GLY A 165 -6.06 8.43 -2.63
C GLY A 165 -6.98 7.39 -2.01
N LEU A 166 -6.49 6.16 -1.77
CA LEU A 166 -7.29 5.11 -1.15
C LEU A 166 -7.28 5.20 0.38
N PHE A 167 -6.15 5.53 0.98
CA PHE A 167 -5.92 5.42 2.42
C PHE A 167 -5.96 6.76 3.17
N GLN A 168 -5.90 7.87 2.43
CA GLN A 168 -5.88 9.26 2.93
C GLN A 168 -4.76 9.55 3.95
N THR A 169 -3.60 8.94 3.71
CA THR A 169 -2.38 9.17 4.50
C THR A 169 -1.24 9.61 3.57
N PRO A 170 -1.23 10.90 3.15
CA PRO A 170 -0.31 11.39 2.12
C PRO A 170 1.16 11.30 2.51
N LEU A 171 1.54 11.62 3.73
CA LEU A 171 2.94 11.56 4.17
C LEU A 171 3.43 10.11 4.28
N ALA A 172 2.61 9.25 4.90
CA ALA A 172 2.91 7.83 4.98
C ALA A 172 3.01 7.19 3.59
N ALA A 173 2.15 7.58 2.64
CA ALA A 173 2.20 7.09 1.27
C ALA A 173 3.52 7.41 0.57
N VAL A 174 3.99 8.67 0.68
CA VAL A 174 5.27 9.09 0.08
C VAL A 174 6.42 8.26 0.63
N VAL A 175 6.55 8.24 1.96
CA VAL A 175 7.68 7.54 2.60
C VAL A 175 7.60 6.04 2.39
N PHE A 176 6.41 5.44 2.48
CA PHE A 176 6.20 4.01 2.24
C PHE A 176 6.69 3.60 0.84
N ILE A 177 6.30 4.31 -0.20
CA ILE A 177 6.71 3.97 -1.56
C ILE A 177 8.22 4.17 -1.74
N LEU A 178 8.82 5.23 -1.20
CA LEU A 178 10.26 5.46 -1.28
C LEU A 178 11.06 4.36 -0.55
N GLU A 179 10.62 3.92 0.63
CA GLU A 179 11.24 2.80 1.35
C GLU A 179 11.08 1.46 0.60
N VAL A 180 9.91 1.19 0.04
CA VAL A 180 9.61 -0.06 -0.70
C VAL A 180 10.45 -0.16 -1.98
N VAL A 181 10.62 0.93 -2.72
CA VAL A 181 11.50 0.97 -3.89
C VAL A 181 13.00 1.03 -3.50
N SER A 182 13.29 1.05 -2.19
CA SER A 182 14.65 1.12 -1.65
C SER A 182 15.42 2.36 -2.13
N GLU A 183 14.72 3.47 -2.32
CA GLU A 183 15.34 4.74 -2.66
C GLU A 183 16.07 5.29 -1.43
N ARG A 184 17.37 5.56 -1.59
CA ARG A 184 18.13 6.26 -0.56
C ARG A 184 17.74 7.72 -0.54
N PHE A 185 17.33 8.23 0.62
CA PHE A 185 17.06 9.66 0.76
C PHE A 185 18.30 10.48 0.41
N ASN A 186 18.13 11.36 -0.56
CA ASN A 186 19.18 12.25 -1.06
C ASN A 186 18.61 13.67 -1.14
N PHE A 187 19.31 14.63 -0.55
CA PHE A 187 18.88 16.01 -0.45
C PHE A 187 19.53 16.93 -1.52
N THR A 188 19.90 16.38 -2.66
CA THR A 188 20.23 17.23 -3.83
C THR A 188 19.00 18.04 -4.26
N VAL A 189 19.23 19.22 -4.83
CA VAL A 189 18.15 20.14 -5.24
C VAL A 189 17.11 19.44 -6.11
N ASN A 190 17.52 18.65 -7.09
CA ASN A 190 16.62 17.91 -7.97
C ASN A 190 15.78 16.88 -7.20
N LYS A 191 16.36 16.20 -6.23
CA LYS A 191 15.63 15.21 -5.40
C LYS A 191 14.64 15.88 -4.45
N VAL A 192 14.99 17.01 -3.88
CA VAL A 192 14.07 17.80 -3.06
C VAL A 192 12.84 18.22 -3.87
N TYR A 193 13.01 18.69 -5.12
CA TYR A 193 11.88 18.97 -6.00
C TYR A 193 11.02 17.75 -6.30
N GLU A 194 11.63 16.57 -6.52
CA GLU A 194 10.88 15.33 -6.69
C GLU A 194 10.04 15.00 -5.44
N TYR A 195 10.64 15.07 -4.25
CA TYR A 195 9.92 14.79 -2.99
C TYR A 195 8.78 15.77 -2.72
N ILE A 196 8.99 17.08 -2.95
CA ILE A 196 7.93 18.08 -2.85
C ILE A 196 6.79 17.74 -3.83
N THR A 197 7.11 17.33 -5.05
CA THR A 197 6.11 16.96 -6.06
C THR A 197 5.32 15.71 -5.62
N TYR A 198 5.98 14.70 -5.05
CA TYR A 198 5.32 13.52 -4.50
C TYR A 198 4.37 13.88 -3.37
N ILE A 199 4.78 14.76 -2.46
CA ILE A 199 3.94 15.26 -1.36
C ILE A 199 2.71 15.99 -1.92
N ILE A 200 2.90 16.93 -2.83
CA ILE A 200 1.80 17.67 -3.47
C ILE A 200 0.83 16.71 -4.17
N GLY A 201 1.33 15.78 -4.98
CA GLY A 201 0.49 14.78 -5.65
C GLY A 201 -0.29 13.91 -4.67
N ALA A 202 0.34 13.46 -3.58
CA ALA A 202 -0.30 12.69 -2.53
C ALA A 202 -1.44 13.45 -1.85
N TYR A 203 -1.21 14.73 -1.48
CA TYR A 203 -2.25 15.56 -0.86
C TYR A 203 -3.41 15.86 -1.82
N ILE A 204 -3.12 16.14 -3.09
CA ILE A 204 -4.17 16.33 -4.10
C ILE A 204 -5.00 15.06 -4.24
N SER A 205 -4.35 13.89 -4.32
CA SER A 205 -5.05 12.61 -4.43
C SER A 205 -5.95 12.33 -3.22
N ALA A 206 -5.45 12.53 -2.00
CA ALA A 206 -6.24 12.39 -0.77
C ALA A 206 -7.41 13.37 -0.73
N PHE A 207 -7.18 14.64 -1.10
CA PHE A 207 -8.22 15.67 -1.13
C PHE A 207 -9.33 15.34 -2.13
N VAL A 208 -8.97 14.91 -3.35
CA VAL A 208 -9.95 14.53 -4.38
C VAL A 208 -10.76 13.32 -3.90
N SER A 209 -10.10 12.29 -3.35
CA SER A 209 -10.79 11.13 -2.78
C SER A 209 -11.77 11.50 -1.66
N HIS A 210 -11.38 12.39 -0.78
CA HIS A 210 -12.25 12.89 0.29
C HIS A 210 -13.47 13.62 -0.29
N LYS A 211 -13.29 14.47 -1.30
CA LYS A 211 -14.37 15.15 -2.00
C LYS A 211 -15.30 14.19 -2.75
N LEU A 212 -14.81 13.05 -3.17
CA LEU A 212 -15.61 11.98 -3.78
C LEU A 212 -16.35 11.09 -2.75
N GLY A 213 -16.24 11.41 -1.46
CA GLY A 213 -16.97 10.75 -0.37
C GLY A 213 -16.20 9.64 0.34
N LEU A 214 -14.87 9.55 0.18
CA LEU A 214 -14.09 8.62 1.00
C LEU A 214 -13.87 9.21 2.39
N GLU A 215 -14.35 8.50 3.39
CA GLU A 215 -14.04 8.84 4.77
C GLU A 215 -12.66 8.28 5.16
N LYS A 216 -11.88 9.13 5.82
CA LYS A 216 -10.58 8.73 6.35
C LYS A 216 -10.77 7.82 7.55
N PHE A 217 -10.11 6.66 7.55
CA PHE A 217 -9.99 5.89 8.77
C PHE A 217 -9.10 6.66 9.77
N PHE A 218 -9.72 7.15 10.82
CA PHE A 218 -9.05 7.92 11.86
C PHE A 218 -9.62 7.54 13.24
N VAL A 219 -8.72 7.15 14.15
CA VAL A 219 -9.09 6.80 15.52
C VAL A 219 -8.35 7.72 16.48
N ARG A 220 -9.08 8.56 17.17
CA ARG A 220 -8.49 9.44 18.21
C ARG A 220 -8.26 8.63 19.47
N ILE A 221 -6.99 8.44 19.82
CA ILE A 221 -6.59 7.76 21.05
C ILE A 221 -6.26 8.78 22.11
N ASP A 222 -7.02 8.75 23.23
CA ASP A 222 -6.72 9.58 24.39
C ASP A 222 -5.62 8.92 25.23
N ILE A 223 -4.46 9.55 25.27
CA ILE A 223 -3.33 9.09 26.08
C ILE A 223 -3.13 9.93 27.35
N SER A 224 -4.03 10.86 27.66
CA SER A 224 -3.90 11.75 28.83
C SER A 224 -3.86 10.99 30.15
N LYS A 225 -4.51 9.84 30.20
CA LYS A 225 -4.57 8.94 31.37
C LYS A 225 -3.48 7.87 31.38
N VAL A 226 -2.60 7.84 30.40
CA VAL A 226 -1.52 6.85 30.30
C VAL A 226 -0.38 7.29 31.21
N ASN A 227 -0.07 6.50 32.23
CA ASN A 227 1.09 6.73 33.08
C ASN A 227 2.38 6.30 32.33
N ILE A 228 3.12 7.28 31.82
CA ILE A 228 4.35 7.05 31.05
C ILE A 228 5.51 6.95 32.04
N ASN A 229 5.80 5.76 32.50
CA ASN A 229 6.94 5.45 33.34
C ASN A 229 7.92 4.52 32.60
N ILE A 230 9.05 4.20 33.24
CA ILE A 230 10.07 3.31 32.66
C ILE A 230 9.51 1.92 32.35
N GLU A 231 8.66 1.37 33.21
CA GLU A 231 8.02 0.06 33.00
C GLU A 231 7.15 0.09 31.72
N PHE A 232 6.33 1.13 31.53
CA PHE A 232 5.53 1.30 30.33
C PHE A 232 6.41 1.34 29.07
N LEU A 233 7.51 2.13 29.08
CA LEU A 233 8.42 2.20 27.93
C LEU A 233 9.10 0.87 27.62
N LEU A 234 9.55 0.13 28.63
CA LEU A 234 10.11 -1.21 28.44
C LEU A 234 9.08 -2.20 27.86
N LYS A 235 7.84 -2.16 28.33
CA LYS A 235 6.75 -2.96 27.76
C LYS A 235 6.44 -2.57 26.30
N ILE A 236 6.46 -1.29 25.95
CA ILE A 236 6.29 -0.83 24.55
C ILE A 236 7.42 -1.34 23.65
N ILE A 237 8.66 -1.36 24.12
CA ILE A 237 9.78 -1.95 23.39
C ILE A 237 9.58 -3.45 23.19
N LEU A 238 9.18 -4.16 24.26
CA LEU A 238 8.93 -5.60 24.21
C LEU A 238 7.85 -5.97 23.19
N ILE A 239 6.67 -5.30 23.23
CA ILE A 239 5.62 -5.54 22.24
C ILE A 239 6.07 -5.17 20.82
N GLY A 240 6.89 -4.11 20.69
CA GLY A 240 7.49 -3.74 19.40
C GLY A 240 8.31 -4.87 18.79
N ILE A 241 9.12 -5.56 19.60
CA ILE A 241 9.87 -6.74 19.16
C ILE A 241 8.92 -7.85 18.70
N VAL A 242 7.85 -8.12 19.47
CA VAL A 242 6.85 -9.12 19.10
C VAL A 242 6.18 -8.77 17.77
N PHE A 243 5.77 -7.52 17.55
CA PHE A 243 5.17 -7.10 16.28
C PHE A 243 6.10 -7.26 15.08
N VAL A 244 7.40 -7.01 15.26
CA VAL A 244 8.40 -7.27 14.20
C VAL A 244 8.43 -8.76 13.85
N PHE A 245 8.45 -9.64 14.86
CA PHE A 245 8.43 -11.08 14.62
C PHE A 245 7.11 -11.55 13.99
N VAL A 246 5.96 -11.01 14.38
CA VAL A 246 4.64 -11.31 13.77
C VAL A 246 4.64 -10.95 12.29
N GLY A 247 5.16 -9.77 11.92
CA GLY A 247 5.29 -9.38 10.52
C GLY A 247 6.25 -10.27 9.72
N ILE A 248 7.40 -10.63 10.28
CA ILE A 248 8.35 -11.59 9.68
C ILE A 248 7.71 -12.96 9.52
N PHE A 249 6.99 -13.44 10.53
CA PHE A 249 6.30 -14.74 10.52
C PHE A 249 5.28 -14.82 9.37
N PHE A 250 4.49 -13.75 9.16
CA PHE A 250 3.60 -13.68 7.99
C PHE A 250 4.37 -13.87 6.68
N VAL A 251 5.47 -13.15 6.49
CA VAL A 251 6.30 -13.25 5.27
C VAL A 251 6.85 -14.65 5.08
N VAL A 252 7.32 -15.28 6.15
CA VAL A 252 7.89 -16.65 6.10
C VAL A 252 6.83 -17.67 5.72
N ILE A 253 5.64 -17.61 6.34
CA ILE A 253 4.53 -18.51 6.01
C ILE A 253 4.11 -18.33 4.55
N GLN A 254 3.90 -17.08 4.12
CA GLN A 254 3.48 -16.80 2.74
C GLN A 254 4.48 -17.34 1.71
N ARG A 255 5.79 -17.18 1.96
CA ARG A 255 6.85 -17.71 1.10
C ARG A 255 6.85 -19.24 1.07
N LYS A 256 6.76 -19.88 2.23
CA LYS A 256 6.69 -21.35 2.32
C LYS A 256 5.49 -21.91 1.56
N ILE A 257 4.32 -21.27 1.67
CA ILE A 257 3.13 -21.67 0.91
C ILE A 257 3.40 -21.56 -0.60
N LYS A 258 3.97 -20.44 -1.06
CA LYS A 258 4.33 -20.27 -2.48
C LYS A 258 5.32 -21.34 -2.97
N GLU A 259 6.36 -21.64 -2.20
CA GLU A 259 7.36 -22.67 -2.51
C GLU A 259 6.72 -24.05 -2.62
N VAL A 260 5.88 -24.44 -1.66
CA VAL A 260 5.18 -25.74 -1.66
C VAL A 260 4.23 -25.86 -2.86
N ILE A 261 3.54 -24.79 -3.24
CA ILE A 261 2.65 -24.78 -4.41
C ILE A 261 3.44 -24.89 -5.72
N VAL A 262 4.61 -24.28 -5.81
CA VAL A 262 5.50 -24.43 -6.98
C VAL A 262 5.94 -25.89 -7.15
N LEU A 263 6.24 -26.58 -6.05
CA LEU A 263 6.62 -28.00 -6.06
C LEU A 263 5.43 -28.93 -6.39
N ASN A 264 4.25 -28.62 -5.87
CA ASN A 264 3.04 -29.40 -6.10
C ASN A 264 1.79 -28.52 -6.19
N GLY A 265 1.38 -28.20 -7.41
CA GLY A 265 0.22 -27.35 -7.66
C GLY A 265 -1.12 -27.86 -7.11
N LYS A 266 -1.25 -29.18 -6.81
CA LYS A 266 -2.47 -29.75 -6.22
C LYS A 266 -2.70 -29.25 -4.79
N ILE A 267 -1.63 -28.88 -4.08
CA ILE A 267 -1.70 -28.36 -2.72
C ILE A 267 -2.51 -27.05 -2.68
N SER A 268 -2.49 -26.25 -3.75
CA SER A 268 -3.32 -25.05 -3.82
C SER A 268 -4.81 -25.33 -3.64
N TRP A 269 -5.32 -26.47 -4.11
CA TRP A 269 -6.71 -26.85 -3.95
C TRP A 269 -7.03 -27.30 -2.53
N ILE A 270 -6.13 -28.05 -1.90
CA ILE A 270 -6.26 -28.47 -0.51
C ILE A 270 -6.29 -27.23 0.41
N LEU A 271 -5.36 -26.31 0.21
CA LEU A 271 -5.31 -25.05 0.98
C LEU A 271 -6.55 -24.20 0.76
N LEU A 272 -7.12 -24.19 -0.45
CA LEU A 272 -8.35 -23.49 -0.75
C LEU A 272 -9.54 -24.10 0.00
N VAL A 273 -9.64 -25.43 0.05
CA VAL A 273 -10.67 -26.12 0.84
C VAL A 273 -10.52 -25.79 2.34
N VAL A 274 -9.29 -25.81 2.87
CA VAL A 274 -9.02 -25.40 4.26
C VAL A 274 -9.49 -23.96 4.51
N PHE A 275 -9.18 -23.03 3.60
CA PHE A 275 -9.65 -21.64 3.68
C PHE A 275 -11.19 -21.56 3.75
N ILE A 276 -11.90 -22.28 2.88
CA ILE A 276 -13.37 -22.29 2.83
C ILE A 276 -13.93 -22.83 4.14
N LEU A 277 -13.44 -24.01 4.59
CA LEU A 277 -13.93 -24.66 5.82
C LEU A 277 -13.71 -23.79 7.05
N VAL A 278 -12.51 -23.25 7.24
CA VAL A 278 -12.20 -22.35 8.36
C VAL A 278 -13.07 -21.08 8.29
N SER A 279 -13.29 -20.53 7.10
CA SER A 279 -14.15 -19.35 6.95
C SER A 279 -15.60 -19.63 7.35
N ILE A 280 -16.13 -20.80 7.03
CA ILE A 280 -17.50 -21.20 7.42
C ILE A 280 -17.59 -21.47 8.94
N VAL A 281 -16.64 -22.23 9.49
CA VAL A 281 -16.61 -22.60 10.93
C VAL A 281 -16.55 -21.35 11.83
N PHE A 282 -15.80 -20.33 11.41
CA PHE A 282 -15.69 -19.06 12.14
C PHE A 282 -16.65 -17.97 11.63
N GLU A 283 -17.77 -18.36 11.02
CA GLU A 283 -18.84 -17.43 10.58
C GLU A 283 -18.31 -16.27 9.74
N TYR A 284 -17.34 -16.55 8.85
CA TYR A 284 -16.70 -15.61 7.94
C TYR A 284 -15.92 -14.47 8.62
N ARG A 285 -15.61 -14.60 9.90
CA ARG A 285 -14.91 -13.59 10.72
C ARG A 285 -13.58 -13.12 10.09
N TYR A 286 -12.90 -14.00 9.36
CA TYR A 286 -11.60 -13.74 8.73
C TYR A 286 -11.66 -13.51 7.23
N ALA A 287 -12.85 -13.49 6.65
CA ALA A 287 -13.04 -13.25 5.23
C ALA A 287 -12.68 -11.81 4.84
N SER A 288 -12.38 -11.64 3.54
CA SER A 288 -12.10 -10.35 2.91
C SER A 288 -10.99 -9.55 3.61
N LEU A 289 -11.13 -8.22 3.70
CA LEU A 289 -10.14 -7.27 4.20
C LEU A 289 -9.71 -7.48 5.67
N GLY A 290 -10.65 -7.88 6.55
CA GLY A 290 -10.47 -7.88 8.00
C GLY A 290 -10.75 -6.53 8.66
N THR A 291 -11.49 -5.64 8.00
CA THR A 291 -11.92 -4.34 8.56
C THR A 291 -12.82 -4.51 9.78
N ASN A 292 -13.58 -5.60 9.86
CA ASN A 292 -14.35 -5.98 11.04
C ASN A 292 -13.43 -6.20 12.25
N LEU A 293 -12.31 -6.91 12.09
CA LEU A 293 -11.33 -7.12 13.16
C LEU A 293 -10.65 -5.81 13.58
N ILE A 294 -10.32 -4.94 12.60
CA ILE A 294 -9.80 -3.60 12.88
C ILE A 294 -10.83 -2.80 13.68
N GLY A 295 -12.08 -2.76 13.23
CA GLY A 295 -13.16 -2.08 13.93
C GLY A 295 -13.31 -2.57 15.37
N LEU A 296 -13.43 -3.87 15.58
CA LEU A 296 -13.54 -4.48 16.92
C LEU A 296 -12.34 -4.12 17.81
N SER A 297 -11.13 -4.08 17.27
CA SER A 297 -9.91 -3.74 18.04
C SER A 297 -9.95 -2.33 18.65
N PHE A 298 -10.73 -1.40 18.07
CA PHE A 298 -10.82 -0.01 18.52
C PHE A 298 -12.16 0.36 19.17
N THR A 299 -13.22 -0.46 19.00
CA THR A 299 -14.54 -0.16 19.53
C THR A 299 -15.01 -1.17 20.60
N ASN A 300 -14.79 -2.48 20.36
CA ASN A 300 -15.26 -3.57 21.20
C ASN A 300 -14.15 -4.64 21.34
N PHE A 301 -13.01 -4.23 21.87
CA PHE A 301 -11.79 -5.05 21.94
C PHE A 301 -11.97 -6.34 22.78
N GLU A 302 -12.97 -6.39 23.67
CA GLU A 302 -13.31 -7.59 24.46
C GLU A 302 -13.78 -8.75 23.56
N GLN A 303 -14.26 -8.47 22.35
CA GLN A 303 -14.66 -9.49 21.37
C GLN A 303 -13.48 -10.06 20.58
N ILE A 304 -12.27 -9.52 20.74
CA ILE A 304 -11.07 -10.04 20.09
C ILE A 304 -10.61 -11.30 20.81
N GLN A 305 -10.44 -12.37 20.01
CA GLN A 305 -10.01 -13.67 20.50
C GLN A 305 -8.49 -13.84 20.30
N ILE A 306 -7.86 -14.62 21.19
CA ILE A 306 -6.41 -14.85 21.16
C ILE A 306 -5.91 -15.43 19.83
N TYR A 307 -6.75 -16.17 19.13
CA TYR A 307 -6.43 -16.80 17.84
C TYR A 307 -6.72 -15.92 16.63
N ASP A 308 -7.34 -14.73 16.78
CA ASP A 308 -7.77 -13.88 15.67
C ASP A 308 -6.60 -13.47 14.77
N PHE A 309 -5.50 -13.00 15.34
CA PHE A 309 -4.34 -12.60 14.54
C PHE A 309 -3.66 -13.80 13.86
N ILE A 310 -3.63 -14.98 14.52
CA ILE A 310 -3.01 -16.20 13.97
C ILE A 310 -3.81 -16.71 12.77
N LEU A 311 -5.14 -16.83 12.93
CA LEU A 311 -6.01 -17.28 11.83
C LEU A 311 -6.00 -16.31 10.67
N LYS A 312 -5.98 -14.99 10.94
CA LYS A 312 -5.86 -13.99 9.88
C LYS A 312 -4.53 -14.08 9.15
N ILE A 313 -3.41 -14.35 9.84
CA ILE A 313 -2.10 -14.63 9.22
C ILE A 313 -2.21 -15.81 8.26
N ILE A 314 -2.69 -16.95 8.77
CA ILE A 314 -2.73 -18.21 8.01
C ILE A 314 -3.62 -18.07 6.77
N LEU A 315 -4.84 -17.57 6.94
CA LEU A 315 -5.81 -17.46 5.85
C LEU A 315 -5.39 -16.44 4.79
N THR A 316 -4.81 -15.31 5.20
CA THR A 316 -4.28 -14.33 4.25
C THR A 316 -3.06 -14.89 3.50
N ALA A 317 -2.15 -15.58 4.20
CA ALA A 317 -0.99 -16.19 3.57
C ALA A 317 -1.40 -17.32 2.59
N ILE A 318 -2.42 -18.10 2.91
CA ILE A 318 -3.01 -19.09 1.99
C ILE A 318 -3.55 -18.37 0.74
N CYS A 319 -4.44 -17.39 0.91
CA CYS A 319 -5.10 -16.74 -0.22
C CYS A 319 -4.09 -16.05 -1.17
N THR A 320 -3.14 -15.28 -0.61
CA THR A 320 -2.11 -14.62 -1.41
C THR A 320 -1.08 -15.61 -1.97
N GLY A 321 -0.79 -16.69 -1.24
CA GLY A 321 0.13 -17.74 -1.63
C GLY A 321 -0.37 -18.58 -2.81
N ILE A 322 -1.66 -18.94 -2.84
CA ILE A 322 -2.25 -19.72 -3.94
C ILE A 322 -2.52 -18.89 -5.21
N GLY A 323 -2.35 -17.56 -5.14
CA GLY A 323 -2.32 -16.69 -6.30
C GLY A 323 -3.58 -15.85 -6.54
N PHE A 324 -4.45 -15.66 -5.56
CA PHE A 324 -5.53 -14.68 -5.68
C PHE A 324 -4.98 -13.27 -5.81
N SER A 325 -5.65 -12.47 -6.62
CA SER A 325 -5.32 -11.05 -6.78
C SER A 325 -5.85 -10.24 -5.59
N GLY A 326 -4.98 -9.42 -5.02
CA GLY A 326 -5.25 -8.57 -3.87
C GLY A 326 -3.94 -8.15 -3.21
N GLY A 327 -4.04 -7.27 -2.22
CA GLY A 327 -2.91 -6.84 -1.41
C GLY A 327 -2.88 -7.55 -0.05
N GLU A 328 -1.83 -7.31 0.70
CA GLU A 328 -1.66 -7.81 2.07
C GLU A 328 -1.84 -6.72 3.13
N VAL A 329 -1.96 -5.45 2.74
CA VAL A 329 -1.85 -4.28 3.62
C VAL A 329 -2.94 -4.24 4.68
N THR A 330 -4.24 -4.20 4.28
CA THR A 330 -5.35 -4.20 5.27
C THR A 330 -5.36 -5.45 6.14
N PRO A 331 -5.17 -6.67 5.61
CA PRO A 331 -4.99 -7.85 6.47
C PRO A 331 -3.87 -7.72 7.50
N LEU A 332 -2.72 -7.14 7.14
CA LEU A 332 -1.62 -6.90 8.08
C LEU A 332 -1.97 -5.88 9.16
N PHE A 333 -2.76 -4.86 8.83
CA PHE A 333 -3.33 -3.95 9.82
C PHE A 333 -4.25 -4.68 10.80
N ALA A 334 -5.11 -5.55 10.31
CA ALA A 334 -6.00 -6.35 11.16
C ALA A 334 -5.21 -7.30 12.07
N ILE A 335 -4.19 -7.99 11.53
CA ILE A 335 -3.28 -8.84 12.29
C ILE A 335 -2.59 -8.03 13.40
N GLY A 336 -2.07 -6.86 13.06
CA GLY A 336 -1.37 -6.01 14.00
C GLY A 336 -2.27 -5.47 15.10
N ALA A 337 -3.46 -4.98 14.74
CA ALA A 337 -4.43 -4.44 15.69
C ALA A 337 -4.91 -5.52 16.69
N THR A 338 -5.32 -6.69 16.19
CA THR A 338 -5.78 -7.79 17.03
C THR A 338 -4.66 -8.36 17.92
N CYS A 339 -3.45 -8.52 17.41
CA CYS A 339 -2.27 -8.89 18.19
C CYS A 339 -2.00 -7.84 19.28
N GLY A 340 -2.12 -6.55 18.96
CA GLY A 340 -1.96 -5.44 19.90
C GLY A 340 -2.99 -5.44 21.02
N VAL A 341 -4.26 -5.78 20.73
CA VAL A 341 -5.30 -5.98 21.77
C VAL A 341 -4.87 -7.06 22.75
N ILE A 342 -4.47 -8.23 22.23
CA ILE A 342 -4.07 -9.37 23.06
C ILE A 342 -2.86 -9.01 23.94
N LEU A 343 -1.80 -8.46 23.37
CA LEU A 343 -0.61 -8.08 24.13
C LEU A 343 -0.91 -6.98 25.16
N GLY A 344 -1.75 -6.01 24.81
CA GLY A 344 -2.18 -4.95 25.72
C GLY A 344 -2.91 -5.51 26.95
N THR A 345 -3.84 -6.44 26.70
CA THR A 345 -4.59 -7.11 27.77
C THR A 345 -3.68 -7.90 28.71
N TYR A 346 -2.77 -8.73 28.17
CA TYR A 346 -1.89 -9.58 29.00
C TYR A 346 -0.82 -8.80 29.76
N LEU A 347 -0.33 -7.68 29.20
CA LEU A 347 0.72 -6.87 29.82
C LEU A 347 0.19 -5.72 30.68
N GLY A 348 -1.14 -5.57 30.78
CA GLY A 348 -1.78 -4.45 31.49
C GLY A 348 -1.46 -3.08 30.87
N LEU A 349 -1.31 -3.01 29.55
CA LEU A 349 -1.06 -1.78 28.80
C LEU A 349 -2.37 -1.18 28.26
N PRO A 350 -2.43 0.13 27.96
CA PRO A 350 -3.59 0.73 27.34
C PRO A 350 -3.88 0.07 25.97
N ILE A 351 -4.98 -0.70 25.90
CA ILE A 351 -5.30 -1.59 24.77
C ILE A 351 -5.35 -0.83 23.44
N LEU A 352 -5.98 0.35 23.40
CA LEU A 352 -6.06 1.15 22.16
C LEU A 352 -4.69 1.61 21.68
N VAL A 353 -3.75 1.90 22.60
CA VAL A 353 -2.37 2.29 22.24
C VAL A 353 -1.64 1.10 21.64
N THR A 354 -1.73 -0.06 22.26
CA THR A 354 -1.05 -1.27 21.79
C THR A 354 -1.64 -1.79 20.48
N ALA A 355 -2.96 -1.72 20.31
CA ALA A 355 -3.65 -2.03 19.05
C ALA A 355 -3.17 -1.10 17.90
N ALA A 356 -3.07 0.20 18.15
CA ALA A 356 -2.62 1.16 17.14
C ALA A 356 -1.13 1.01 16.78
N ILE A 357 -0.27 0.72 17.76
CA ILE A 357 1.13 0.43 17.50
C ILE A 357 1.25 -0.87 16.68
N GLY A 358 0.51 -1.92 17.06
CA GLY A 358 0.48 -3.18 16.32
C GLY A 358 0.00 -3.01 14.88
N TYR A 359 -1.08 -2.26 14.68
CA TYR A 359 -1.59 -1.88 13.35
C TYR A 359 -0.49 -1.32 12.44
N CYS A 360 0.30 -0.37 12.92
CA CYS A 360 1.37 0.23 12.13
C CYS A 360 2.57 -0.69 11.95
N LEU A 361 3.02 -1.37 13.02
CA LEU A 361 4.30 -2.06 13.03
C LEU A 361 4.29 -3.41 12.34
N VAL A 362 3.22 -4.20 12.47
CA VAL A 362 3.14 -5.53 11.81
C VAL A 362 3.16 -5.37 10.29
N PHE A 363 2.40 -4.43 9.76
CA PHE A 363 2.45 -4.05 8.35
C PHE A 363 3.87 -3.63 7.92
N SER A 364 4.47 -2.74 8.68
CA SER A 364 5.78 -2.19 8.35
C SER A 364 6.90 -3.23 8.47
N ALA A 365 6.81 -4.14 9.44
CA ALA A 365 7.74 -5.25 9.55
C ALA A 365 7.61 -6.21 8.35
N ALA A 366 6.39 -6.53 7.90
CA ALA A 366 6.15 -7.38 6.75
C ALA A 366 6.61 -6.73 5.42
N THR A 367 6.51 -5.42 5.30
CA THR A 367 6.97 -4.67 4.11
C THR A 367 8.44 -4.26 4.18
N LYS A 368 9.06 -4.36 5.35
CA LYS A 368 10.43 -3.88 5.66
C LYS A 368 10.54 -2.36 5.47
N THR A 369 9.62 -1.62 6.04
CA THR A 369 9.63 -0.14 6.09
C THR A 369 9.80 0.31 7.54
N SER A 370 10.64 1.32 7.79
CA SER A 370 11.01 1.74 9.15
C SER A 370 10.53 3.15 9.51
N ILE A 371 10.37 4.02 8.53
CA ILE A 371 9.90 5.39 8.72
C ILE A 371 8.40 5.50 8.48
N ALA A 372 7.88 4.75 7.49
CA ALA A 372 6.46 4.74 7.15
C ALA A 372 5.52 4.50 8.35
N PRO A 373 5.80 3.57 9.31
CA PRO A 373 4.90 3.34 10.45
C PRO A 373 4.76 4.54 11.38
N ILE A 374 5.81 5.37 11.49
CA ILE A 374 5.80 6.59 12.31
C ILE A 374 4.81 7.61 11.72
N LEU A 375 4.88 7.82 10.41
CA LEU A 375 3.97 8.71 9.71
C LEU A 375 2.55 8.16 9.63
N LEU A 376 2.41 6.83 9.50
CA LEU A 376 1.12 6.17 9.56
C LEU A 376 0.47 6.36 10.93
N ALA A 377 1.22 6.21 12.01
CA ALA A 377 0.75 6.48 13.37
C ALA A 377 0.30 7.93 13.54
N LEU A 378 1.07 8.89 12.99
CA LEU A 378 0.71 10.30 12.97
C LEU A 378 -0.62 10.57 12.26
N GLU A 379 -0.78 10.03 11.05
CA GLU A 379 -1.91 10.36 10.17
C GLU A 379 -3.19 9.59 10.53
N VAL A 380 -3.09 8.39 11.10
CA VAL A 380 -4.26 7.54 11.46
C VAL A 380 -4.67 7.73 12.92
N PHE A 381 -3.73 7.89 13.83
CA PHE A 381 -4.00 7.89 15.27
C PHE A 381 -3.62 9.21 15.97
N GLY A 382 -2.99 10.12 15.23
CA GLY A 382 -2.60 11.44 15.74
C GLY A 382 -1.16 11.51 16.25
N TYR A 383 -0.70 12.77 16.46
CA TYR A 383 0.70 13.07 16.75
C TYR A 383 1.22 12.43 18.05
N LYS A 384 0.37 12.26 19.04
CA LYS A 384 0.76 11.69 20.32
C LYS A 384 1.18 10.22 20.19
N LEU A 385 0.47 9.43 19.34
CA LEU A 385 0.82 8.04 19.12
C LEU A 385 2.11 7.88 18.31
N MET A 386 2.41 8.84 17.44
CA MET A 386 3.65 8.85 16.66
C MET A 386 4.88 8.65 17.55
N PHE A 387 4.94 9.31 18.72
CA PHE A 387 6.09 9.19 19.64
C PHE A 387 6.28 7.78 20.17
N PHE A 388 5.19 7.05 20.44
CA PHE A 388 5.28 5.65 20.89
C PHE A 388 5.63 4.69 19.76
N ALA A 389 5.44 5.08 18.51
CA ALA A 389 5.81 4.28 17.35
C ALA A 389 7.30 4.41 16.96
N ILE A 390 8.00 5.47 17.38
CA ILE A 390 9.39 5.76 16.94
C ILE A 390 10.34 4.61 17.34
N VAL A 391 10.40 4.28 18.62
CA VAL A 391 11.35 3.26 19.12
C VAL A 391 11.03 1.89 18.54
N PRO A 392 9.77 1.39 18.59
CA PRO A 392 9.41 0.15 17.94
C PRO A 392 9.65 0.14 16.43
N ALA A 393 9.45 1.24 15.72
CA ALA A 393 9.76 1.33 14.29
C ALA A 393 11.25 1.16 13.99
N PHE A 394 12.12 1.70 14.86
CA PHE A 394 13.57 1.50 14.76
C PHE A 394 13.97 0.02 14.92
N LEU A 395 13.24 -0.76 15.73
CA LEU A 395 13.46 -2.19 15.86
C LEU A 395 13.29 -2.95 14.54
N ILE A 396 12.41 -2.48 13.64
CA ILE A 396 12.27 -3.07 12.30
C ILE A 396 13.60 -2.97 11.55
N TYR A 397 14.23 -1.80 11.57
CA TYR A 397 15.54 -1.59 10.93
C TYR A 397 16.62 -2.48 11.52
N LEU A 398 16.64 -2.67 12.83
CA LEU A 398 17.63 -3.48 13.51
C LEU A 398 17.43 -4.99 13.30
N ILE A 399 16.19 -5.48 13.43
CA ILE A 399 15.87 -6.91 13.47
C ILE A 399 15.59 -7.45 12.07
N ASN A 400 14.78 -6.75 11.25
CA ASN A 400 14.39 -7.24 9.93
C ASN A 400 15.39 -6.89 8.83
N LYS A 401 16.48 -7.59 8.75
CA LYS A 401 17.50 -7.40 7.69
C LYS A 401 17.07 -7.97 6.33
N LYS A 402 16.22 -9.01 6.28
CA LYS A 402 16.05 -9.86 5.11
C LYS A 402 14.60 -9.96 4.59
N TYR A 403 13.62 -9.97 5.48
CA TYR A 403 12.26 -10.37 5.14
C TYR A 403 11.42 -9.19 4.64
N SER A 404 10.78 -9.37 3.48
CA SER A 404 9.77 -8.44 2.93
C SER A 404 8.84 -9.22 1.99
N ILE A 405 7.54 -8.90 2.00
CA ILE A 405 6.56 -9.45 1.06
C ILE A 405 6.84 -9.06 -0.39
N TYR A 406 7.64 -8.03 -0.61
CA TYR A 406 7.94 -7.47 -1.95
C TYR A 406 9.28 -7.93 -2.53
N LYS A 407 10.03 -8.77 -1.82
CA LYS A 407 11.36 -9.26 -2.25
C LYS A 407 11.35 -10.74 -2.61
#